data_d7ef7158ee54132ff4937ef9ccdd9691
#
_entry.id   d7ef7158ee54132ff4937ef9ccdd9691
#
_cell.length_a   1.000
_cell.length_b   1.000
_cell.length_c   1.000
_cell.angle_alpha   90.00
_cell.angle_beta   90.00
_cell.angle_gamma   90.00
#
_symmetry.space_group_name_H-M   'P 1'
#
loop_
_entity.id
_entity.type
_entity.pdbx_description
1 polymer ?
#
loop_
_entity_poly.entity_id
_entity_poly.type
_entity_poly.pdbx_seq_one_letter_code
_entity_poly.pdbx_strand_id
1 'polypeptide(L)'
;ILNSGKNVLTVMDICGAMALKTLFSNVITIYVKRDRKGLITSILEKDCSTEDKANRLLSISVETRNAQVCDYTVKFESAEQAVKEIRDKLNV
;
A
#
# COMPACT_ATOMS: atom_id res chain seq x y z
N ILE A 1 2.38 23.51 -4.01
CA ILE A 1 3.45 22.59 -3.62
C ILE A 1 3.90 21.74 -4.80
N LEU A 2 2.97 21.16 -5.58
CA LEU A 2 3.33 20.34 -6.73
C LEU A 2 4.05 21.13 -7.82
N ASN A 3 3.77 22.42 -7.94
CA ASN A 3 4.38 23.30 -8.94
C ASN A 3 5.68 23.93 -8.48
N SER A 4 6.13 23.63 -7.25
CA SER A 4 7.35 24.23 -6.68
C SER A 4 8.63 23.46 -7.01
N GLY A 5 8.55 22.40 -7.79
CA GLY A 5 9.68 21.52 -8.09
C GLY A 5 10.06 20.56 -6.97
N LYS A 6 9.28 20.50 -5.91
CA LYS A 6 9.50 19.60 -4.79
C LYS A 6 8.65 18.33 -4.94
N ASN A 7 9.16 17.22 -4.45
CA ASN A 7 8.41 15.97 -4.39
C ASN A 7 7.47 15.97 -3.20
N VAL A 8 6.26 15.45 -3.40
CA VAL A 8 5.27 15.31 -2.33
C VAL A 8 5.00 13.82 -2.11
N LEU A 9 5.10 13.40 -0.86
CA LEU A 9 4.81 12.02 -0.44
C LEU A 9 3.60 12.05 0.48
N THR A 10 2.61 11.22 0.18
CA THR A 10 1.42 11.11 1.02
C THR A 10 0.93 9.67 1.07
N VAL A 11 0.22 9.34 2.12
CA VAL A 11 -0.45 8.05 2.29
C VAL A 11 -1.94 8.26 2.08
N MET A 12 -2.55 7.43 1.24
CA MET A 12 -3.99 7.53 0.97
C MET A 12 -4.56 6.18 0.54
N ASP A 13 -5.89 6.10 0.51
CA ASP A 13 -6.57 4.90 0.02
C ASP A 13 -6.45 4.78 -1.49
N ILE A 14 -6.86 3.61 -2.02
CA ILE A 14 -6.75 3.35 -3.46
C ILE A 14 -7.63 4.30 -4.28
N CYS A 15 -8.79 4.66 -3.78
CA CYS A 15 -9.70 5.58 -4.49
C CYS A 15 -9.08 6.97 -4.63
N GLY A 16 -8.47 7.49 -3.55
CA GLY A 16 -7.78 8.77 -3.57
C GLY A 16 -6.57 8.75 -4.48
N ALA A 17 -5.79 7.67 -4.44
CA ALA A 17 -4.60 7.50 -5.28
C ALA A 17 -4.98 7.49 -6.77
N MET A 18 -6.03 6.76 -7.14
CA MET A 18 -6.49 6.71 -8.53
C MET A 18 -7.06 8.05 -8.99
N ALA A 19 -7.76 8.77 -8.11
CA ALA A 19 -8.26 10.12 -8.42
C ALA A 19 -7.10 11.08 -8.71
N LEU A 20 -6.06 11.07 -7.91
CA LEU A 20 -4.86 11.89 -8.13
C LEU A 20 -4.17 11.52 -9.44
N LYS A 21 -4.08 10.24 -9.74
CA LYS A 21 -3.45 9.78 -10.97
C LYS A 21 -4.22 10.22 -12.22
N THR A 22 -5.52 10.38 -12.11
CA THR A 22 -6.37 10.90 -13.18
C THR A 22 -6.16 12.40 -13.38
N LEU A 23 -5.97 13.15 -12.28
CA LEU A 23 -5.82 14.61 -12.31
C LEU A 23 -4.41 15.07 -12.70
N PHE A 24 -3.40 14.28 -12.37
CA PHE A 24 -1.99 14.65 -12.58
C PHE A 24 -1.24 13.53 -13.28
N SER A 25 -0.45 13.87 -14.29
CA SER A 25 0.33 12.87 -15.05
C SER A 25 1.58 12.38 -14.35
N ASN A 26 2.07 13.11 -13.35
CA ASN A 26 3.32 12.81 -12.65
C ASN A 26 3.11 12.17 -11.28
N VAL A 27 2.03 11.42 -11.12
CA VAL A 27 1.73 10.68 -9.89
C VAL A 27 2.23 9.25 -10.03
N ILE A 28 3.01 8.80 -9.04
CA ILE A 28 3.49 7.43 -8.95
C ILE A 28 2.83 6.79 -7.74
N THR A 29 2.18 5.64 -7.94
CA THR A 29 1.52 4.90 -6.88
C THR A 29 2.36 3.71 -6.46
N ILE A 30 2.55 3.55 -5.15
CA ILE A 30 3.34 2.48 -4.57
C ILE A 30 2.47 1.74 -3.54
N TYR A 31 2.32 0.44 -3.74
CA TYR A 31 1.65 -0.42 -2.79
C TYR A 31 2.68 -1.06 -1.86
N VAL A 32 2.53 -0.84 -0.56
CA VAL A 32 3.41 -1.43 0.45
C VAL A 32 2.75 -2.72 0.96
N LYS A 33 3.32 -3.85 0.57
CA LYS A 33 2.76 -5.17 0.86
C LYS A 33 3.36 -5.74 2.14
N ARG A 34 2.50 -6.11 3.09
CA ARG A 34 2.91 -6.81 4.30
C ARG A 34 2.94 -8.32 4.08
N ASP A 35 3.64 -9.02 4.96
CA ASP A 35 3.65 -10.48 4.95
C ASP A 35 2.24 -11.03 5.19
N ARG A 36 1.71 -11.74 4.19
CA ARG A 36 0.35 -12.31 4.26
C ARG A 36 0.20 -13.33 5.37
N LYS A 37 1.20 -14.18 5.55
CA LYS A 37 1.13 -15.23 6.58
C LYS A 37 1.04 -14.62 7.97
N GLY A 38 1.88 -13.61 8.25
CA GLY A 38 1.85 -12.91 9.53
C GLY A 38 0.54 -12.19 9.77
N LEU A 39 -0.02 -11.54 8.74
CA LEU A 39 -1.31 -10.87 8.85
C LEU A 39 -2.44 -11.85 9.13
N ILE A 40 -2.51 -12.95 8.41
CA ILE A 40 -3.55 -13.97 8.58
C ILE A 40 -3.45 -14.59 9.97
N THR A 41 -2.25 -14.95 10.40
CA THR A 41 -2.03 -15.51 11.75
C THR A 41 -2.46 -14.51 12.82
N SER A 42 -2.09 -13.25 12.70
CA SER A 42 -2.51 -12.21 13.66
C SER A 42 -4.02 -12.06 13.73
N ILE A 43 -4.72 -12.12 12.61
CA ILE A 43 -6.18 -12.01 12.57
C ILE A 43 -6.82 -13.23 13.26
N LEU A 44 -6.32 -14.43 12.98
CA LEU A 44 -6.88 -15.66 13.54
C LEU A 44 -6.65 -15.78 15.06
N GLU A 45 -5.54 -15.21 15.54
CA GLU A 45 -5.20 -15.23 16.97
C GLU A 45 -5.91 -14.15 17.78
N LYS A 46 -6.50 -13.15 17.13
CA LYS A 46 -7.21 -12.09 17.83
C LYS A 46 -8.48 -12.62 18.50
N ASP A 47 -8.74 -12.11 19.70
CA ASP A 47 -9.96 -12.40 20.43
C ASP A 47 -11.11 -11.54 19.89
N CYS A 48 -11.65 -11.95 18.77
CA CYS A 48 -12.77 -11.28 18.12
C CYS A 48 -13.70 -12.31 17.48
N SER A 49 -14.88 -11.88 17.06
CA SER A 49 -15.88 -12.78 16.49
C SER A 49 -15.41 -13.41 15.18
N THR A 50 -15.98 -14.55 14.84
CA THR A 50 -15.72 -15.23 13.56
C THR A 50 -16.08 -14.33 12.38
N GLU A 51 -17.16 -13.56 12.48
CA GLU A 51 -17.58 -12.61 11.45
C GLU A 51 -16.54 -11.52 11.23
N ASP A 52 -15.99 -10.94 12.31
CA ASP A 52 -14.94 -9.93 12.21
C ASP A 52 -13.68 -10.50 11.56
N LYS A 53 -13.30 -11.73 11.91
CA LYS A 53 -12.15 -12.41 11.29
C LYS A 53 -12.36 -12.60 9.80
N ALA A 54 -13.55 -13.07 9.40
CA ALA A 54 -13.89 -13.25 7.98
C ALA A 54 -13.81 -11.93 7.21
N ASN A 55 -14.35 -10.84 7.77
CA ASN A 55 -14.31 -9.53 7.14
C ASN A 55 -12.87 -9.02 6.94
N ARG A 56 -12.02 -9.22 7.92
CA ARG A 56 -10.60 -8.82 7.82
C ARG A 56 -9.85 -9.64 6.77
N LEU A 57 -10.11 -10.94 6.67
CA LEU A 57 -9.52 -11.79 5.64
C LEU A 57 -9.97 -11.38 4.24
N LEU A 58 -11.25 -11.02 4.08
CA LEU A 58 -11.76 -10.49 2.80
C LEU A 58 -11.08 -9.17 2.43
N SER A 59 -10.83 -8.29 3.41
CA SER A 59 -10.12 -7.03 3.17
C SER A 59 -8.72 -7.26 2.62
N ILE A 60 -7.99 -8.27 3.12
CA ILE A 60 -6.66 -8.63 2.60
C ILE A 60 -6.75 -9.04 1.13
N SER A 61 -7.76 -9.81 0.77
CA SER A 61 -8.00 -10.22 -0.62
C SER A 61 -8.23 -9.02 -1.54
N VAL A 62 -9.05 -8.07 -1.11
CA VAL A 62 -9.33 -6.84 -1.89
C VAL A 62 -8.07 -6.00 -2.03
N GLU A 63 -7.28 -5.82 -0.98
CA GLU A 63 -6.02 -5.09 -1.03
C GLU A 63 -5.03 -5.71 -2.01
N THR A 64 -4.97 -7.03 -2.07
CA THR A 64 -4.11 -7.75 -3.01
C THR A 64 -4.47 -7.45 -4.46
N ARG A 65 -5.77 -7.35 -4.76
CA ARG A 65 -6.24 -6.94 -6.08
C ARG A 65 -5.88 -5.50 -6.38
N ASN A 66 -6.03 -4.62 -5.41
CA ASN A 66 -5.72 -3.19 -5.56
C ASN A 66 -4.23 -2.95 -5.84
N ALA A 67 -3.35 -3.82 -5.34
CA ALA A 67 -1.93 -3.72 -5.62
C ALA A 67 -1.61 -3.78 -7.12
N GLN A 68 -2.42 -4.47 -7.91
CA GLN A 68 -2.21 -4.65 -9.34
C GLN A 68 -2.38 -3.34 -10.13
N VAL A 69 -3.12 -2.37 -9.60
CA VAL A 69 -3.33 -1.09 -10.28
C VAL A 69 -2.30 -0.03 -9.89
N CYS A 70 -1.44 -0.33 -8.93
CA CYS A 70 -0.34 0.55 -8.54
C CYS A 70 0.86 0.39 -9.48
N ASP A 71 1.65 1.44 -9.61
CA ASP A 71 2.84 1.42 -10.47
C ASP A 71 3.92 0.49 -9.93
N TYR A 72 4.10 0.46 -8.62
CA TYR A 72 5.09 -0.39 -7.95
C TYR A 72 4.50 -1.07 -6.74
N THR A 73 5.05 -2.24 -6.41
CA THR A 73 4.75 -2.98 -5.18
C THR A 73 6.05 -3.18 -4.42
N VAL A 74 6.07 -2.77 -3.16
CA VAL A 74 7.23 -2.92 -2.27
C VAL A 74 6.83 -3.82 -1.12
N LYS A 75 7.64 -4.85 -0.86
CA LYS A 75 7.42 -5.74 0.27
C LYS A 75 7.94 -5.08 1.55
N PHE A 76 7.09 -5.00 2.57
CA PHE A 76 7.45 -4.43 3.85
C PHE A 76 8.06 -5.49 4.77
N GLU A 77 9.36 -5.39 5.04
CA GLU A 77 10.05 -6.19 6.05
C GLU A 77 10.48 -5.31 7.22
N SER A 78 11.01 -4.13 6.91
CA SER A 78 11.33 -3.11 7.89
C SER A 78 11.14 -1.74 7.23
N ALA A 79 11.01 -0.69 8.05
CA ALA A 79 10.85 0.67 7.52
C ALA A 79 12.06 1.09 6.68
N GLU A 80 13.26 0.77 7.13
CA GLU A 80 14.50 1.11 6.43
C GLU A 80 14.59 0.44 5.07
N GLN A 81 14.27 -0.84 5.00
CA GLN A 81 14.30 -1.58 3.75
C GLN A 81 13.25 -1.10 2.77
N ALA A 82 12.03 -0.83 3.26
CA ALA A 82 10.95 -0.31 2.42
C ALA A 82 11.33 1.04 1.80
N VAL A 83 11.89 1.94 2.59
CA VAL A 83 12.35 3.25 2.11
C VAL A 83 13.45 3.09 1.06
N LYS A 84 14.39 2.20 1.28
CA LYS A 84 15.47 1.93 0.34
C LYS A 84 14.95 1.42 -1.00
N GLU A 85 14.02 0.46 -0.97
CA GLU A 85 13.42 -0.08 -2.19
C GLU A 85 12.63 0.98 -2.96
N ILE A 86 11.89 1.83 -2.25
CA ILE A 86 11.15 2.92 -2.88
C ILE A 86 12.10 3.90 -3.56
N ARG A 87 13.17 4.27 -2.88
CA ARG A 87 14.17 5.19 -3.45
C ARG A 87 14.86 4.59 -4.68
N ASP A 88 15.20 3.31 -4.63
CA ASP A 88 15.82 2.62 -5.77
C ASP A 88 14.90 2.60 -6.98
N LYS A 89 13.60 2.33 -6.77
CA LYS A 89 12.62 2.30 -7.86
C LYS A 89 12.37 3.67 -8.46
N LEU A 90 12.45 4.72 -7.67
CA LEU A 90 12.20 6.10 -8.10
C LEU A 90 13.48 6.82 -8.56
N ASN A 91 14.65 6.22 -8.41
CA ASN A 91 15.95 6.84 -8.71
C ASN A 91 16.19 8.14 -7.93
N VAL A 92 15.88 8.14 -6.67
CA VAL A 92 16.09 9.31 -5.80
C VAL A 92 16.99 8.99 -4.61
#